data_53713afdaebff52a5e8d03c2d1c287ba
#
_entry.id   53713afdaebff52a5e8d03c2d1c287ba
#
_cell.length_a   1.000
_cell.length_b   1.000
_cell.length_c   1.000
_cell.angle_alpha   90.00
_cell.angle_beta   90.00
_cell.angle_gamma   90.00
#
_symmetry.space_group_name_H-M   'P 1'
#
loop_
_entity.id
_entity.type
_entity.pdbx_description
1 polymer ?
#
loop_
_entity_poly.entity_id
_entity_poly.type
_entity_poly.pdbx_seq_one_letter_code
_entity_poly.pdbx_strand_id
1 'polypeptide(L)'
;RKLFAMLLSLAMVAGLLAACSNDTGNASTPPASEPVSDSQAPESDAPESEAPALDPVTLNVAYMPNYGSLWAVIAAQELGYFEDEAITVNLMSFDSGPVIISAMESGSVDFGYIGDGAHKLCVQGQASIIGLSHISNGDAVIGGPNVTTLEDLKGKTVAYSSGTSSETILTNALNSVGLTMADITPMDMDAANVVTAMLSGGVDACAIWSPQSLTILDEMEGATKLAQNTDFSDISISLASWIAMPEYLEAHHDVAVRFMRALLRAMDYAALEENYEEVSGWVADFLALDVEDVLIQARGDADWLTGKEVLAGIDDGTVDGYYELQQEMMVSSGAITEDQKCPVSDYVIYDIIKEAGNY
;
A
#
# COMPACT_ATOMS: atom_id res chain seq x y z
N ARG A 1 -10.21 29.80 -27.22
CA ARG A 1 -10.16 31.27 -27.39
C ARG A 1 -10.73 31.91 -26.15
N LYS A 2 -9.87 32.33 -25.23
CA LYS A 2 -9.73 33.66 -24.65
C LYS A 2 -8.53 33.65 -23.71
N LEU A 3 -7.45 34.29 -24.13
CA LEU A 3 -6.36 34.80 -23.32
C LEU A 3 -6.93 35.78 -22.30
N PHE A 4 -6.39 35.74 -21.07
CA PHE A 4 -6.19 36.99 -20.29
C PHE A 4 -4.85 36.93 -19.57
N ALA A 5 -4.15 38.03 -19.73
CA ALA A 5 -2.76 38.24 -19.40
C ALA A 5 -2.58 38.76 -17.96
N MET A 6 -1.41 38.42 -17.41
CA MET A 6 -0.50 39.19 -16.53
C MET A 6 -1.02 40.49 -15.90
N LEU A 7 -0.76 40.64 -14.60
CA LEU A 7 -0.20 41.90 -14.04
C LEU A 7 0.61 41.57 -12.77
N LEU A 8 1.89 41.88 -12.92
CA LEU A 8 2.94 42.03 -11.90
C LEU A 8 2.63 43.25 -11.05
N SER A 9 2.85 43.23 -9.73
CA SER A 9 3.18 44.42 -8.97
C SER A 9 4.09 44.09 -7.79
N LEU A 10 5.30 44.50 -7.97
CA LEU A 10 6.44 44.62 -7.06
C LEU A 10 6.19 45.83 -6.15
N ALA A 11 6.36 45.71 -4.84
CA ALA A 11 6.62 46.85 -3.94
C ALA A 11 7.58 46.44 -2.83
N MET A 12 8.84 46.85 -2.99
CA MET A 12 9.81 47.03 -1.92
C MET A 12 9.50 48.33 -1.17
N VAL A 13 9.60 48.31 0.17
CA VAL A 13 10.11 49.49 0.93
C VAL A 13 10.89 48.98 2.13
N ALA A 14 12.12 49.45 2.19
CA ALA A 14 13.09 49.35 3.30
C ALA A 14 13.01 50.59 4.21
N GLY A 15 13.54 50.46 5.41
CA GLY A 15 13.86 51.60 6.28
C GLY A 15 13.70 51.27 7.76
N LEU A 16 14.67 51.13 8.50
CA LEU A 16 15.81 51.86 9.08
C LEU A 16 15.63 52.05 10.60
N LEU A 17 16.53 51.45 11.34
CA LEU A 17 17.36 51.90 12.49
C LEU A 17 16.95 53.12 13.33
N ALA A 18 17.04 52.94 14.69
CA ALA A 18 17.83 53.75 15.64
C ALA A 18 17.31 53.46 17.06
N ALA A 19 18.06 53.01 18.00
CA ALA A 19 19.25 53.46 18.74
C ALA A 19 18.90 54.23 20.03
N CYS A 20 19.38 53.68 21.16
CA CYS A 20 19.95 54.29 22.36
C CYS A 20 19.23 55.40 23.14
N SER A 21 19.08 55.25 24.44
CA SER A 21 20.05 55.67 25.45
C SER A 21 19.45 55.73 26.86
N ASN A 22 20.25 55.24 27.80
CA ASN A 22 20.54 55.76 29.15
C ASN A 22 19.63 56.85 29.76
N ASP A 23 19.28 56.71 31.06
CA ASP A 23 19.97 57.37 32.15
C ASP A 23 19.46 57.01 33.56
N THR A 24 20.37 56.71 34.40
CA THR A 24 20.69 56.96 35.81
C THR A 24 19.63 57.42 36.81
N GLY A 25 19.78 56.86 38.03
CA GLY A 25 19.68 57.59 39.31
C GLY A 25 18.82 56.97 40.36
N ASN A 26 19.26 56.49 41.33
CA ASN A 26 19.94 56.74 42.59
C ASN A 26 19.22 56.16 43.83
N ALA A 27 19.93 55.37 44.57
CA ALA A 27 20.03 55.10 46.03
C ALA A 27 18.87 55.36 46.99
N SER A 28 18.59 54.34 47.81
CA SER A 28 18.72 54.38 49.28
C SER A 28 18.40 53.03 49.93
N THR A 29 19.34 52.57 50.76
CA THR A 29 19.27 51.45 51.70
C THR A 29 19.10 52.03 53.13
N PRO A 30 19.02 51.21 54.23
CA PRO A 30 18.28 50.00 54.61
C PRO A 30 17.45 50.19 55.92
N PRO A 31 16.99 49.31 56.74
CA PRO A 31 17.77 48.21 57.39
C PRO A 31 17.05 46.86 57.67
N ALA A 32 17.88 45.93 58.10
CA ALA A 32 17.79 44.57 58.47
C ALA A 32 16.67 44.09 59.39
N SER A 33 16.27 42.82 59.21
CA SER A 33 16.06 41.81 60.29
C SER A 33 16.10 40.37 59.69
N GLU A 34 16.99 39.53 60.20
CA GLU A 34 17.10 38.07 60.01
C GLU A 34 16.25 37.36 61.07
N PRO A 35 16.24 36.02 61.19
CA PRO A 35 16.13 34.92 60.15
C PRO A 35 14.99 33.96 60.47
N VAL A 36 14.52 33.18 59.50
CA VAL A 36 13.99 31.86 59.72
C VAL A 36 14.47 30.91 58.63
N SER A 37 15.18 29.89 59.08
CA SER A 37 15.63 28.73 58.35
C SER A 37 14.43 27.88 57.97
N ASP A 38 14.28 27.60 56.69
CA ASP A 38 13.65 26.36 56.26
C ASP A 38 14.40 25.79 55.05
N SER A 39 14.92 24.61 55.31
CA SER A 39 15.79 23.84 54.42
C SER A 39 14.91 23.10 53.46
N GLN A 40 14.71 23.63 52.23
CA GLN A 40 14.27 22.82 51.10
C GLN A 40 15.50 22.47 50.25
N ALA A 41 15.75 21.16 50.15
CA ALA A 41 16.73 20.58 49.24
C ALA A 41 16.34 20.93 47.80
N PRO A 42 17.30 21.22 46.92
CA PRO A 42 17.00 21.38 45.50
C PRO A 42 16.57 20.02 44.94
N GLU A 43 15.35 19.95 44.40
CA GLU A 43 14.97 18.91 43.46
C GLU A 43 15.96 18.95 42.31
N SER A 44 16.69 17.88 42.19
CA SER A 44 17.56 17.64 41.03
C SER A 44 16.65 17.33 39.85
N ASP A 45 16.43 18.32 39.01
CA ASP A 45 15.99 18.08 37.63
C ASP A 45 17.10 17.26 36.95
N ALA A 46 16.94 15.94 36.98
CA ALA A 46 17.68 15.08 36.07
C ALA A 46 17.23 15.45 34.66
N PRO A 47 18.14 15.71 33.72
CA PRO A 47 17.74 15.92 32.34
C PRO A 47 17.00 14.66 31.88
N GLU A 48 15.76 14.86 31.45
CA GLU A 48 14.99 13.86 30.69
C GLU A 48 15.90 13.45 29.53
N SER A 49 16.30 12.19 29.51
CA SER A 49 17.14 11.67 28.42
C SER A 49 16.29 11.73 27.16
N GLU A 50 16.49 12.76 26.35
CA GLU A 50 15.95 12.79 24.99
C GLU A 50 16.41 11.50 24.29
N ALA A 51 15.46 10.73 23.78
CA ALA A 51 15.77 9.59 22.93
C ALA A 51 16.65 10.09 21.76
N PRO A 52 17.67 9.32 21.35
CA PRO A 52 18.52 9.73 20.24
C PRO A 52 17.65 10.05 19.02
N ALA A 53 17.87 11.22 18.42
CA ALA A 53 17.17 11.63 17.24
C ALA A 53 17.38 10.61 16.11
N LEU A 54 16.30 10.20 15.43
CA LEU A 54 16.37 9.28 14.30
C LEU A 54 17.08 9.95 13.12
N ASP A 55 17.93 9.21 12.42
CA ASP A 55 18.56 9.69 11.20
C ASP A 55 17.51 9.82 10.08
N PRO A 56 17.35 11.01 9.46
CA PRO A 56 16.39 11.20 8.38
C PRO A 56 16.75 10.36 7.15
N VAL A 57 15.72 9.77 6.52
CA VAL A 57 15.87 8.99 5.29
C VAL A 57 14.81 9.37 4.27
N THR A 58 15.16 9.35 2.98
CA THR A 58 14.21 9.48 1.87
C THR A 58 14.11 8.14 1.17
N LEU A 59 12.86 7.64 1.00
CA LEU A 59 12.56 6.32 0.45
C LEU A 59 11.77 6.45 -0.85
N ASN A 60 12.15 5.68 -1.86
CA ASN A 60 11.37 5.47 -3.07
C ASN A 60 10.45 4.26 -2.87
N VAL A 61 9.14 4.49 -2.87
CA VAL A 61 8.13 3.47 -2.59
C VAL A 61 7.26 3.25 -3.81
N ALA A 62 7.25 2.02 -4.31
CA ALA A 62 6.46 1.66 -5.48
C ALA A 62 5.01 1.32 -5.13
N TYR A 63 4.09 1.82 -5.96
CA TYR A 63 2.65 1.55 -5.85
C TYR A 63 2.03 1.28 -7.24
N MET A 64 0.86 0.66 -7.26
CA MET A 64 -0.03 0.61 -8.43
C MET A 64 -1.16 1.62 -8.25
N PRO A 65 -1.66 2.29 -9.33
CA PRO A 65 -2.66 3.35 -9.19
C PRO A 65 -4.06 2.80 -8.85
N ASN A 66 -4.23 2.32 -7.62
CA ASN A 66 -5.47 1.84 -7.02
C ASN A 66 -5.49 2.13 -5.52
N TYR A 67 -6.67 2.08 -4.92
CA TYR A 67 -6.84 2.31 -3.48
C TYR A 67 -6.06 1.29 -2.65
N GLY A 68 -6.07 0.00 -3.02
CA GLY A 68 -5.42 -1.08 -2.27
C GLY A 68 -3.92 -0.89 -2.04
N SER A 69 -3.20 -0.28 -2.98
CA SER A 69 -1.77 0.02 -2.81
C SER A 69 -1.50 1.33 -2.06
N LEU A 70 -2.49 2.22 -1.99
CA LEU A 70 -2.31 3.59 -1.50
C LEU A 70 -2.93 3.86 -0.13
N TRP A 71 -3.95 3.11 0.29
CA TRP A 71 -4.74 3.39 1.49
C TRP A 71 -3.90 3.58 2.76
N ALA A 72 -2.95 2.69 3.02
CA ALA A 72 -2.10 2.76 4.21
C ALA A 72 -0.96 3.78 4.05
N VAL A 73 -0.31 3.82 2.88
CA VAL A 73 0.84 4.70 2.67
C VAL A 73 0.45 6.17 2.57
N ILE A 74 -0.67 6.49 1.94
CA ILE A 74 -1.21 7.85 1.91
C ILE A 74 -1.70 8.25 3.30
N ALA A 75 -2.43 7.38 4.02
CA ALA A 75 -2.84 7.66 5.39
C ALA A 75 -1.61 7.90 6.31
N ALA A 76 -0.53 7.14 6.14
CA ALA A 76 0.70 7.38 6.91
C ALA A 76 1.34 8.73 6.62
N GLN A 77 1.27 9.22 5.38
CA GLN A 77 1.74 10.56 5.01
C GLN A 77 0.85 11.66 5.59
N GLU A 78 -0.47 11.57 5.39
CA GLU A 78 -1.42 12.60 5.81
C GLU A 78 -1.53 12.72 7.34
N LEU A 79 -1.36 11.61 8.06
CA LEU A 79 -1.36 11.57 9.52
C LEU A 79 0.00 11.88 10.17
N GLY A 80 1.04 12.15 9.36
CA GLY A 80 2.39 12.49 9.84
C GLY A 80 3.18 11.31 10.42
N TYR A 81 2.74 10.07 10.23
CA TYR A 81 3.40 8.90 10.82
C TYR A 81 4.77 8.62 10.21
N PHE A 82 5.00 8.97 8.95
CA PHE A 82 6.35 8.91 8.37
C PHE A 82 7.26 10.01 8.90
N GLU A 83 6.73 11.21 9.19
CA GLU A 83 7.49 12.29 9.80
C GLU A 83 7.94 11.92 11.23
N ASP A 84 7.07 11.27 12.01
CA ASP A 84 7.41 10.76 13.35
C ASP A 84 8.59 9.78 13.31
N GLU A 85 8.74 9.04 12.22
CA GLU A 85 9.83 8.07 11.99
C GLU A 85 11.03 8.68 11.23
N ALA A 86 11.06 9.99 11.03
CA ALA A 86 12.05 10.71 10.24
C ALA A 86 12.21 10.16 8.80
N ILE A 87 11.10 9.77 8.18
CA ILE A 87 11.03 9.23 6.82
C ILE A 87 10.35 10.24 5.89
N THR A 88 10.93 10.46 4.71
CA THR A 88 10.29 11.12 3.58
C THR A 88 10.03 10.09 2.49
N VAL A 89 8.78 9.98 2.01
CA VAL A 89 8.38 9.00 0.99
C VAL A 89 8.20 9.67 -0.37
N ASN A 90 8.88 9.14 -1.40
CA ASN A 90 8.63 9.44 -2.80
C ASN A 90 7.85 8.28 -3.41
N LEU A 91 6.57 8.49 -3.75
CA LEU A 91 5.74 7.48 -4.37
C LEU A 91 6.01 7.37 -5.87
N MET A 92 6.25 6.16 -6.36
CA MET A 92 6.55 5.84 -7.75
C MET A 92 5.52 4.87 -8.31
N SER A 93 4.83 5.26 -9.40
CA SER A 93 3.78 4.47 -10.03
C SER A 93 4.34 3.40 -10.96
N PHE A 94 3.79 2.19 -10.88
CA PHE A 94 4.09 1.04 -11.72
C PHE A 94 2.81 0.31 -12.14
N ASP A 95 2.90 -0.46 -13.23
CA ASP A 95 1.73 -1.12 -13.81
C ASP A 95 1.44 -2.49 -13.18
N SER A 96 2.42 -3.14 -12.54
CA SER A 96 2.26 -4.48 -11.96
C SER A 96 3.33 -4.84 -10.93
N GLY A 97 3.03 -5.82 -10.07
CA GLY A 97 3.94 -6.34 -9.05
C GLY A 97 5.28 -6.85 -9.60
N PRO A 98 5.32 -7.68 -10.65
CA PRO A 98 6.58 -8.12 -11.25
C PRO A 98 7.47 -6.97 -11.74
N VAL A 99 6.88 -5.90 -12.29
CA VAL A 99 7.64 -4.70 -12.71
C VAL A 99 8.20 -3.96 -11.49
N ILE A 100 7.45 -3.89 -10.39
CA ILE A 100 7.93 -3.33 -9.12
C ILE A 100 9.17 -4.10 -8.63
N ILE A 101 9.12 -5.43 -8.57
CA ILE A 101 10.25 -6.25 -8.14
C ILE A 101 11.48 -6.01 -9.02
N SER A 102 11.31 -5.94 -10.35
CA SER A 102 12.41 -5.62 -11.27
C SER A 102 13.00 -4.22 -11.04
N ALA A 103 12.17 -3.23 -10.68
CA ALA A 103 12.64 -1.90 -10.32
C ALA A 103 13.42 -1.91 -9.00
N MET A 104 12.99 -2.72 -8.02
CA MET A 104 13.70 -2.92 -6.75
C MET A 104 15.05 -3.62 -6.97
N GLU A 105 15.13 -4.65 -7.80
CA GLU A 105 16.38 -5.32 -8.19
C GLU A 105 17.40 -4.36 -8.80
N SER A 106 16.93 -3.33 -9.53
CA SER A 106 17.80 -2.29 -10.09
C SER A 106 18.26 -1.25 -9.07
N GLY A 107 17.74 -1.27 -7.85
CA GLY A 107 18.03 -0.30 -6.79
C GLY A 107 17.34 1.07 -6.98
N SER A 108 16.34 1.17 -7.86
CA SER A 108 15.59 2.42 -8.06
C SER A 108 14.40 2.58 -7.10
N VAL A 109 14.00 1.51 -6.42
CA VAL A 109 12.89 1.44 -5.47
C VAL A 109 13.36 0.72 -4.21
N ASP A 110 13.05 1.27 -3.04
CA ASP A 110 13.45 0.72 -1.74
C ASP A 110 12.39 -0.26 -1.19
N PHE A 111 11.14 0.15 -1.23
CA PHE A 111 9.98 -0.66 -0.81
C PHE A 111 8.93 -0.70 -1.90
N GLY A 112 8.17 -1.80 -1.98
CA GLY A 112 7.11 -1.96 -2.96
C GLY A 112 5.86 -2.59 -2.38
N TYR A 113 4.73 -2.32 -3.03
CA TYR A 113 3.48 -3.03 -2.81
C TYR A 113 3.25 -4.01 -3.95
N ILE A 114 2.86 -5.25 -3.61
CA ILE A 114 2.50 -6.28 -4.61
C ILE A 114 1.21 -6.99 -4.24
N GLY A 115 0.49 -7.45 -5.26
CA GLY A 115 -0.66 -8.35 -5.12
C GLY A 115 -0.27 -9.82 -5.27
N ASP A 116 -1.27 -10.66 -5.10
CA ASP A 116 -1.23 -12.11 -5.02
C ASP A 116 -0.31 -12.80 -6.06
N GLY A 117 -0.52 -12.52 -7.34
CA GLY A 117 0.23 -13.24 -8.40
C GLY A 117 1.74 -13.00 -8.38
N ALA A 118 2.21 -11.89 -7.80
CA ALA A 118 3.64 -11.60 -7.69
C ALA A 118 4.28 -12.28 -6.46
N HIS A 119 3.52 -12.76 -5.48
CA HIS A 119 4.06 -13.44 -4.30
C HIS A 119 4.88 -14.70 -4.65
N LYS A 120 4.61 -15.36 -5.80
CA LYS A 120 5.46 -16.45 -6.28
C LYS A 120 6.93 -16.07 -6.41
N LEU A 121 7.22 -14.80 -6.73
CA LEU A 121 8.59 -14.30 -6.82
C LEU A 121 9.23 -14.18 -5.42
N CYS A 122 8.43 -13.90 -4.38
CA CYS A 122 8.91 -13.95 -3.01
C CYS A 122 9.21 -15.39 -2.56
N VAL A 123 8.34 -16.35 -2.85
CA VAL A 123 8.57 -17.80 -2.60
C VAL A 123 9.84 -18.27 -3.32
N GLN A 124 10.16 -17.70 -4.48
CA GLN A 124 11.38 -17.97 -5.24
C GLN A 124 12.62 -17.19 -4.75
N GLY A 125 12.49 -16.40 -3.68
CA GLY A 125 13.60 -15.67 -3.05
C GLY A 125 14.01 -14.37 -3.76
N GLN A 126 13.19 -13.85 -4.69
CA GLN A 126 13.53 -12.62 -5.41
C GLN A 126 13.19 -11.35 -4.61
N ALA A 127 12.26 -11.42 -3.67
CA ALA A 127 11.94 -10.35 -2.73
C ALA A 127 11.46 -10.95 -1.41
N SER A 128 11.48 -10.16 -0.34
CA SER A 128 10.95 -10.55 0.97
C SER A 128 9.69 -9.75 1.30
N ILE A 129 8.68 -10.42 1.85
CA ILE A 129 7.50 -9.77 2.39
C ILE A 129 7.84 -9.23 3.78
N ILE A 130 7.57 -7.94 3.99
CA ILE A 130 7.78 -7.24 5.26
C ILE A 130 6.49 -6.85 5.97
N GLY A 131 5.33 -7.06 5.33
CA GLY A 131 4.02 -6.82 5.94
C GLY A 131 2.86 -7.24 5.06
N LEU A 132 1.88 -7.92 5.64
CA LEU A 132 0.57 -8.14 5.03
C LEU A 132 -0.19 -6.80 5.05
N SER A 133 -0.74 -6.40 3.90
CA SER A 133 -1.54 -5.18 3.77
C SER A 133 -3.03 -5.47 3.99
N HIS A 134 -3.59 -6.37 3.21
CA HIS A 134 -5.01 -6.73 3.25
C HIS A 134 -5.28 -8.04 2.50
N ILE A 135 -6.50 -8.56 2.64
CA ILE A 135 -7.01 -9.67 1.81
C ILE A 135 -7.84 -9.05 0.70
N SER A 136 -7.39 -9.19 -0.56
CA SER A 136 -7.99 -8.54 -1.72
C SER A 136 -9.27 -9.25 -2.19
N ASN A 137 -10.29 -8.46 -2.52
CA ASN A 137 -11.56 -8.88 -3.12
C ASN A 137 -11.82 -8.14 -4.45
N GLY A 138 -10.88 -7.33 -4.93
CA GLY A 138 -11.07 -6.43 -6.06
C GLY A 138 -10.87 -7.03 -7.45
N ASP A 139 -10.47 -8.31 -7.56
CA ASP A 139 -10.30 -8.96 -8.86
C ASP A 139 -11.63 -9.48 -9.41
N ALA A 140 -11.79 -9.42 -10.73
CA ALA A 140 -12.96 -9.94 -11.41
C ALA A 140 -12.64 -10.58 -12.77
N VAL A 141 -13.43 -11.58 -13.15
CA VAL A 141 -13.54 -12.03 -14.54
C VAL A 141 -14.78 -11.38 -15.13
N ILE A 142 -14.63 -10.71 -16.27
CA ILE A 142 -15.69 -9.93 -16.92
C ILE A 142 -15.89 -10.45 -18.34
N GLY A 143 -17.13 -10.84 -18.66
CA GLY A 143 -17.56 -11.18 -19.99
C GLY A 143 -18.08 -9.95 -20.75
N GLY A 144 -17.76 -9.84 -22.03
CA GLY A 144 -18.42 -8.91 -22.94
C GLY A 144 -19.87 -9.36 -23.27
N PRO A 145 -20.60 -8.63 -24.13
CA PRO A 145 -22.05 -8.84 -24.36
C PRO A 145 -22.48 -10.26 -24.78
N ASN A 146 -21.55 -11.06 -25.30
CA ASN A 146 -21.81 -12.42 -25.76
C ASN A 146 -21.19 -13.51 -24.87
N VAL A 147 -20.70 -13.15 -23.68
CA VAL A 147 -20.10 -14.06 -22.69
C VAL A 147 -20.76 -13.76 -21.36
N THR A 148 -21.76 -14.57 -21.01
CA THR A 148 -22.63 -14.32 -19.85
C THR A 148 -22.47 -15.33 -18.74
N THR A 149 -21.73 -16.43 -18.99
CA THR A 149 -21.38 -17.45 -18.02
C THR A 149 -19.89 -17.81 -18.12
N LEU A 150 -19.33 -18.48 -17.10
CA LEU A 150 -17.95 -18.95 -17.15
C LEU A 150 -17.74 -20.03 -18.24
N GLU A 151 -18.73 -20.87 -18.50
CA GLU A 151 -18.69 -21.89 -19.55
C GLU A 151 -18.61 -21.28 -20.95
N ASP A 152 -19.15 -20.07 -21.16
CA ASP A 152 -19.08 -19.34 -22.42
C ASP A 152 -17.63 -18.92 -22.77
N LEU A 153 -16.71 -18.92 -21.80
CA LEU A 153 -15.30 -18.62 -22.04
C LEU A 153 -14.61 -19.62 -22.97
N LYS A 154 -15.16 -20.83 -23.10
CA LYS A 154 -14.54 -21.85 -23.97
C LYS A 154 -14.40 -21.39 -25.41
N GLY A 155 -13.14 -21.39 -25.90
CA GLY A 155 -12.78 -20.95 -27.26
C GLY A 155 -12.79 -19.44 -27.46
N LYS A 156 -12.99 -18.64 -26.40
CA LYS A 156 -13.01 -17.19 -26.45
C LYS A 156 -11.62 -16.58 -26.31
N THR A 157 -11.48 -15.37 -26.79
CA THR A 157 -10.27 -14.53 -26.57
C THR A 157 -10.43 -13.82 -25.23
N VAL A 158 -9.53 -14.11 -24.30
CA VAL A 158 -9.59 -13.56 -22.91
C VAL A 158 -8.32 -12.79 -22.60
N ALA A 159 -8.47 -11.49 -22.32
CA ALA A 159 -7.35 -10.64 -21.90
C ALA A 159 -7.07 -10.79 -20.41
N TYR A 160 -5.80 -10.78 -20.03
CA TYR A 160 -5.36 -10.82 -18.64
C TYR A 160 -3.95 -10.25 -18.52
N SER A 161 -3.45 -10.04 -17.29
CA SER A 161 -2.08 -9.62 -17.01
C SER A 161 -1.33 -10.76 -16.32
N SER A 162 -0.33 -11.31 -17.00
CA SER A 162 0.44 -12.46 -16.52
C SER A 162 1.26 -12.11 -15.27
N GLY A 163 1.35 -13.06 -14.33
CA GLY A 163 2.09 -12.90 -13.08
C GLY A 163 1.43 -11.97 -12.07
N THR A 164 0.15 -11.66 -12.23
CA THR A 164 -0.65 -10.81 -11.32
C THR A 164 -1.87 -11.55 -10.81
N SER A 165 -2.64 -10.92 -9.90
CA SER A 165 -3.93 -11.46 -9.42
C SER A 165 -4.95 -11.71 -10.55
N SER A 166 -4.82 -10.99 -11.67
CA SER A 166 -5.60 -11.22 -12.88
C SER A 166 -5.46 -12.64 -13.42
N GLU A 167 -4.24 -13.18 -13.47
CA GLU A 167 -4.00 -14.57 -13.87
C GLU A 167 -4.59 -15.57 -12.85
N THR A 168 -4.45 -15.26 -11.56
CA THR A 168 -4.98 -16.11 -10.48
C THR A 168 -6.49 -16.20 -10.55
N ILE A 169 -7.21 -15.08 -10.62
CA ILE A 169 -8.68 -15.09 -10.67
C ILE A 169 -9.21 -15.77 -11.95
N LEU A 170 -8.54 -15.56 -13.11
CA LEU A 170 -8.89 -16.24 -14.35
C LEU A 170 -8.73 -17.75 -14.24
N THR A 171 -7.61 -18.20 -13.67
CA THR A 171 -7.33 -19.62 -13.48
C THR A 171 -8.36 -20.28 -12.56
N ASN A 172 -8.71 -19.64 -11.44
CA ASN A 172 -9.72 -20.11 -10.51
C ASN A 172 -11.10 -20.20 -11.19
N ALA A 173 -11.48 -19.17 -11.93
CA ALA A 173 -12.75 -19.12 -12.66
C ALA A 173 -12.86 -20.23 -13.71
N LEU A 174 -11.82 -20.44 -14.51
CA LEU A 174 -11.79 -21.50 -15.50
C LEU A 174 -11.88 -22.89 -14.85
N ASN A 175 -11.05 -23.13 -13.82
CA ASN A 175 -11.02 -24.41 -13.12
C ASN A 175 -12.38 -24.75 -12.47
N SER A 176 -13.13 -23.77 -11.97
CA SER A 176 -14.43 -23.98 -11.33
C SER A 176 -15.49 -24.58 -12.27
N VAL A 177 -15.32 -24.39 -13.58
CA VAL A 177 -16.20 -24.94 -14.62
C VAL A 177 -15.52 -26.03 -15.48
N GLY A 178 -14.37 -26.55 -15.00
CA GLY A 178 -13.64 -27.62 -15.69
C GLY A 178 -12.93 -27.20 -16.97
N LEU A 179 -12.66 -25.91 -17.12
CA LEU A 179 -11.85 -25.33 -18.18
C LEU A 179 -10.43 -25.05 -17.67
N THR A 180 -9.52 -24.81 -18.61
CA THR A 180 -8.13 -24.43 -18.36
C THR A 180 -7.72 -23.29 -19.31
N MET A 181 -6.54 -22.71 -19.11
CA MET A 181 -5.97 -21.73 -20.05
C MET A 181 -5.83 -22.27 -21.48
N ALA A 182 -5.74 -23.60 -21.67
CA ALA A 182 -5.71 -24.24 -22.99
C ALA A 182 -7.06 -24.27 -23.71
N ASP A 183 -8.18 -24.07 -22.99
CA ASP A 183 -9.52 -24.05 -23.55
C ASP A 183 -9.96 -22.66 -24.04
N ILE A 184 -9.15 -21.62 -23.82
CA ILE A 184 -9.37 -20.24 -24.28
C ILE A 184 -8.26 -19.81 -25.22
N THR A 185 -8.36 -18.60 -25.79
CA THR A 185 -7.27 -17.90 -26.47
C THR A 185 -6.78 -16.79 -25.53
N PRO A 186 -5.77 -17.06 -24.68
CA PRO A 186 -5.31 -16.08 -23.70
C PRO A 186 -4.50 -14.97 -24.36
N MET A 187 -4.76 -13.72 -23.97
CA MET A 187 -4.02 -12.55 -24.43
C MET A 187 -3.42 -11.82 -23.23
N ASP A 188 -2.11 -11.95 -23.09
CA ASP A 188 -1.35 -11.27 -22.06
C ASP A 188 -1.10 -9.81 -22.45
N MET A 189 -1.46 -8.88 -21.55
CA MET A 189 -1.23 -7.44 -21.74
C MET A 189 -1.31 -6.71 -20.40
N ASP A 190 -0.80 -5.48 -20.33
CA ASP A 190 -0.94 -4.63 -19.15
C ASP A 190 -2.39 -4.22 -18.88
N ALA A 191 -2.68 -3.78 -17.65
CA ALA A 191 -4.03 -3.47 -17.19
C ALA A 191 -4.74 -2.40 -18.05
N ALA A 192 -4.03 -1.38 -18.51
CA ALA A 192 -4.61 -0.31 -19.34
C ALA A 192 -5.01 -0.82 -20.73
N ASN A 193 -4.18 -1.73 -21.28
CA ASN A 193 -4.49 -2.38 -22.55
C ASN A 193 -5.63 -3.40 -22.41
N VAL A 194 -5.79 -4.08 -21.27
CA VAL A 194 -6.97 -4.93 -20.99
C VAL A 194 -8.25 -4.11 -21.08
N VAL A 195 -8.32 -2.95 -20.42
CA VAL A 195 -9.49 -2.05 -20.50
C VAL A 195 -9.76 -1.63 -21.96
N THR A 196 -8.72 -1.17 -22.67
CA THR A 196 -8.86 -0.75 -24.07
C THR A 196 -9.34 -1.88 -24.98
N ALA A 197 -8.80 -3.09 -24.82
CA ALA A 197 -9.18 -4.26 -25.60
C ALA A 197 -10.65 -4.66 -25.35
N MET A 198 -11.09 -4.64 -24.08
CA MET A 198 -12.50 -4.90 -23.74
C MET A 198 -13.43 -3.86 -24.34
N LEU A 199 -13.21 -2.57 -24.06
CA LEU A 199 -14.10 -1.48 -24.50
C LEU A 199 -14.18 -1.38 -26.02
N SER A 200 -13.11 -1.71 -26.75
CA SER A 200 -13.11 -1.75 -28.22
C SER A 200 -13.72 -3.02 -28.81
N GLY A 201 -14.04 -4.04 -27.99
CA GLY A 201 -14.49 -5.34 -28.49
C GLY A 201 -13.38 -6.16 -29.15
N GLY A 202 -12.11 -5.86 -28.85
CA GLY A 202 -10.93 -6.59 -29.35
C GLY A 202 -10.74 -7.96 -28.68
N VAL A 203 -11.38 -8.19 -27.54
CA VAL A 203 -11.43 -9.46 -26.81
C VAL A 203 -12.85 -9.75 -26.35
N ASP A 204 -13.17 -11.03 -26.12
CA ASP A 204 -14.50 -11.48 -25.70
C ASP A 204 -14.74 -11.32 -24.20
N ALA A 205 -13.68 -11.43 -23.40
CA ALA A 205 -13.70 -11.35 -21.93
C ALA A 205 -12.34 -10.91 -21.40
N CYS A 206 -12.29 -10.58 -20.12
CA CYS A 206 -11.04 -10.29 -19.45
C CYS A 206 -11.07 -10.74 -17.97
N ALA A 207 -9.87 -10.82 -17.40
CA ALA A 207 -9.67 -10.84 -15.96
C ALA A 207 -8.82 -9.63 -15.57
N ILE A 208 -9.22 -8.91 -14.52
CA ILE A 208 -8.57 -7.66 -14.12
C ILE A 208 -9.00 -7.27 -12.69
N TRP A 209 -8.17 -6.45 -12.04
CA TRP A 209 -8.47 -5.87 -10.72
C TRP A 209 -9.15 -4.50 -10.81
N SER A 210 -9.65 -4.04 -9.67
CA SER A 210 -10.21 -2.69 -9.51
C SER A 210 -9.09 -1.62 -9.48
N PRO A 211 -9.31 -0.40 -10.01
CA PRO A 211 -10.56 0.14 -10.55
C PRO A 211 -10.87 -0.24 -12.02
N GLN A 212 -9.97 -0.91 -12.73
CA GLN A 212 -10.13 -1.25 -14.15
C GLN A 212 -11.36 -2.13 -14.38
N SER A 213 -11.65 -3.07 -13.47
CA SER A 213 -12.85 -3.90 -13.52
C SER A 213 -14.12 -3.06 -13.42
N LEU A 214 -14.14 -2.06 -12.55
CA LEU A 214 -15.26 -1.13 -12.37
C LEU A 214 -15.47 -0.29 -13.63
N THR A 215 -14.39 0.25 -14.23
CA THR A 215 -14.44 1.01 -15.47
C THR A 215 -15.06 0.21 -16.61
N ILE A 216 -14.65 -1.06 -16.78
CA ILE A 216 -15.21 -1.92 -17.85
C ILE A 216 -16.70 -2.18 -17.61
N LEU A 217 -17.11 -2.45 -16.38
CA LEU A 217 -18.51 -2.73 -16.01
C LEU A 217 -19.40 -1.49 -16.20
N ASP A 218 -18.88 -0.29 -15.99
CA ASP A 218 -19.62 0.96 -16.16
C ASP A 218 -19.72 1.40 -17.64
N GLU A 219 -18.60 1.34 -18.38
CA GLU A 219 -18.51 1.90 -19.73
C GLU A 219 -18.93 0.92 -20.85
N MET A 220 -18.90 -0.40 -20.61
CA MET A 220 -19.23 -1.39 -21.63
C MET A 220 -20.67 -1.88 -21.50
N GLU A 221 -21.54 -1.45 -22.40
CA GLU A 221 -22.93 -1.95 -22.43
C GLU A 221 -22.98 -3.48 -22.62
N GLY A 222 -23.63 -4.16 -21.69
CA GLY A 222 -23.77 -5.62 -21.71
C GLY A 222 -22.59 -6.38 -21.12
N ALA A 223 -21.61 -5.71 -20.52
CA ALA A 223 -20.58 -6.36 -19.73
C ALA A 223 -21.21 -7.06 -18.51
N THR A 224 -20.69 -8.23 -18.16
CA THR A 224 -21.18 -9.03 -17.03
C THR A 224 -20.01 -9.49 -16.18
N LYS A 225 -20.06 -9.23 -14.86
CA LYS A 225 -19.12 -9.84 -13.90
C LYS A 225 -19.44 -11.33 -13.80
N LEU A 226 -18.55 -12.18 -14.27
CA LEU A 226 -18.71 -13.64 -14.29
C LEU A 226 -18.21 -14.29 -13.01
N ALA A 227 -17.17 -13.72 -12.39
CA ALA A 227 -16.58 -14.18 -11.14
C ALA A 227 -15.83 -13.06 -10.44
N GLN A 228 -15.63 -13.21 -9.13
CA GLN A 228 -14.82 -12.34 -8.25
C GLN A 228 -14.13 -13.18 -7.16
N ASN A 229 -13.20 -12.60 -6.40
CA ASN A 229 -12.40 -13.32 -5.39
C ASN A 229 -13.30 -14.07 -4.38
N THR A 230 -14.37 -13.44 -3.89
CA THR A 230 -15.25 -14.02 -2.87
C THR A 230 -15.99 -15.28 -3.32
N ASP A 231 -16.10 -15.52 -4.63
CA ASP A 231 -16.71 -16.75 -5.17
C ASP A 231 -15.80 -17.98 -4.95
N PHE A 232 -14.54 -17.76 -4.60
CA PHE A 232 -13.53 -18.80 -4.41
C PHE A 232 -12.94 -18.82 -2.99
N SER A 233 -13.53 -18.11 -2.04
CA SER A 233 -13.00 -17.95 -0.67
C SER A 233 -12.74 -19.26 0.09
N ASP A 234 -13.44 -20.35 -0.27
CA ASP A 234 -13.23 -21.67 0.32
C ASP A 234 -11.93 -22.37 -0.14
N ILE A 235 -11.35 -21.93 -1.26
CA ILE A 235 -10.20 -22.60 -1.90
C ILE A 235 -9.08 -21.63 -2.27
N SER A 236 -9.28 -20.34 -2.12
CA SER A 236 -8.40 -19.30 -2.64
C SER A 236 -8.38 -18.10 -1.70
N ILE A 237 -7.20 -17.54 -1.52
CA ILE A 237 -6.99 -16.28 -0.83
C ILE A 237 -6.11 -15.37 -1.69
N SER A 238 -6.53 -14.12 -1.89
CA SER A 238 -5.75 -13.13 -2.63
C SER A 238 -5.14 -12.15 -1.63
N LEU A 239 -3.83 -12.26 -1.42
CA LEU A 239 -3.10 -11.44 -0.46
C LEU A 239 -2.41 -10.27 -1.15
N ALA A 240 -2.35 -9.14 -0.46
CA ALA A 240 -1.56 -8.00 -0.87
C ALA A 240 -0.53 -7.67 0.22
N SER A 241 0.71 -7.39 -0.17
CA SER A 241 1.81 -7.26 0.78
C SER A 241 2.79 -6.16 0.42
N TRP A 242 3.43 -5.61 1.44
CA TRP A 242 4.61 -4.76 1.33
C TRP A 242 5.86 -5.63 1.27
N ILE A 243 6.78 -5.26 0.39
CA ILE A 243 8.00 -6.03 0.11
C ILE A 243 9.25 -5.15 0.12
N ALA A 244 10.39 -5.79 0.34
CA ALA A 244 11.72 -5.23 0.19
C ALA A 244 12.69 -6.27 -0.38
N MET A 245 13.82 -5.83 -0.91
CA MET A 245 14.88 -6.74 -1.34
C MET A 245 15.62 -7.31 -0.11
N PRO A 246 15.97 -8.60 -0.08
CA PRO A 246 16.71 -9.22 1.03
C PRO A 246 17.98 -8.44 1.40
N GLU A 247 18.77 -8.04 0.42
CA GLU A 247 20.01 -7.29 0.63
C GLU A 247 19.76 -5.89 1.24
N TYR A 248 18.63 -5.26 0.86
CA TYR A 248 18.23 -3.99 1.45
C TYR A 248 17.91 -4.15 2.94
N LEU A 249 17.18 -5.22 3.30
CA LEU A 249 16.81 -5.51 4.69
C LEU A 249 18.03 -5.81 5.57
N GLU A 250 19.03 -6.53 5.03
CA GLU A 250 20.29 -6.77 5.75
C GLU A 250 21.05 -5.46 6.07
N ALA A 251 21.01 -4.49 5.15
CA ALA A 251 21.73 -3.23 5.30
C ALA A 251 20.94 -2.16 6.06
N HIS A 252 19.61 -2.21 6.05
CA HIS A 252 18.71 -1.14 6.49
C HIS A 252 17.54 -1.66 7.34
N HIS A 253 17.80 -2.61 8.23
CA HIS A 253 16.78 -3.24 9.07
C HIS A 253 15.97 -2.21 9.88
N ASP A 254 16.65 -1.23 10.50
CA ASP A 254 16.01 -0.17 11.27
C ASP A 254 15.07 0.70 10.44
N VAL A 255 15.46 0.99 9.19
CA VAL A 255 14.62 1.75 8.24
C VAL A 255 13.36 0.97 7.89
N ALA A 256 13.49 -0.35 7.64
CA ALA A 256 12.35 -1.21 7.34
C ALA A 256 11.38 -1.30 8.53
N VAL A 257 11.89 -1.40 9.76
CA VAL A 257 11.08 -1.37 10.99
C VAL A 257 10.32 -0.06 11.12
N ARG A 258 10.99 1.09 10.92
CA ARG A 258 10.36 2.42 10.97
C ARG A 258 9.29 2.59 9.89
N PHE A 259 9.58 2.17 8.66
CA PHE A 259 8.63 2.21 7.56
C PHE A 259 7.37 1.38 7.87
N MET A 260 7.54 0.14 8.32
CA MET A 260 6.43 -0.72 8.69
C MET A 260 5.66 -0.20 9.91
N ARG A 261 6.33 0.44 10.89
CA ARG A 261 5.64 1.05 12.04
C ARG A 261 4.68 2.16 11.61
N ALA A 262 5.12 3.02 10.71
CA ALA A 262 4.26 4.06 10.15
C ALA A 262 3.06 3.46 9.42
N LEU A 263 3.27 2.39 8.64
CA LEU A 263 2.19 1.72 7.92
C LEU A 263 1.21 1.01 8.86
N LEU A 264 1.69 0.26 9.86
CA LEU A 264 0.81 -0.44 10.81
C LEU A 264 -0.06 0.55 11.61
N ARG A 265 0.50 1.69 12.01
CA ARG A 265 -0.26 2.79 12.64
C ARG A 265 -1.33 3.34 11.69
N ALA A 266 -0.98 3.54 10.43
CA ALA A 266 -1.92 4.02 9.41
C ALA A 266 -3.03 2.99 9.12
N MET A 267 -2.69 1.71 9.09
CA MET A 267 -3.66 0.63 8.94
C MET A 267 -4.67 0.59 10.11
N ASP A 268 -4.22 0.84 11.36
CA ASP A 268 -5.11 0.94 12.52
C ASP A 268 -6.16 2.06 12.38
N TYR A 269 -5.86 3.12 11.62
CA TYR A 269 -6.77 4.20 11.33
C TYR A 269 -7.61 3.93 10.08
N ALA A 270 -6.93 3.63 8.97
CA ALA A 270 -7.53 3.58 7.64
C ALA A 270 -8.43 2.35 7.39
N ALA A 271 -8.26 1.26 8.16
CA ALA A 271 -9.11 0.07 8.08
C ALA A 271 -10.50 0.26 8.72
N LEU A 272 -10.71 1.33 9.49
CA LEU A 272 -12.00 1.59 10.12
C LEU A 272 -12.98 2.19 9.11
N GLU A 273 -14.16 1.60 8.98
CA GLU A 273 -15.19 2.04 8.01
C GLU A 273 -15.55 3.54 8.17
N GLU A 274 -15.50 4.05 9.40
CA GLU A 274 -15.77 5.46 9.70
C GLU A 274 -14.75 6.43 9.07
N ASN A 275 -13.57 5.94 8.67
CA ASN A 275 -12.50 6.74 8.07
C ASN A 275 -12.39 6.56 6.54
N TYR A 276 -13.19 5.67 5.93
CA TYR A 276 -13.11 5.39 4.49
C TYR A 276 -13.31 6.63 3.62
N GLU A 277 -14.25 7.50 3.96
CA GLU A 277 -14.49 8.73 3.19
C GLU A 277 -13.28 9.67 3.23
N GLU A 278 -12.65 9.83 4.39
CA GLU A 278 -11.49 10.70 4.55
C GLU A 278 -10.26 10.13 3.82
N VAL A 279 -9.94 8.85 4.04
CA VAL A 279 -8.82 8.19 3.37
C VAL A 279 -9.03 8.12 1.85
N SER A 280 -10.27 7.85 1.40
CA SER A 280 -10.60 7.90 -0.03
C SER A 280 -10.42 9.29 -0.61
N GLY A 281 -10.73 10.34 0.15
CA GLY A 281 -10.48 11.73 -0.24
C GLY A 281 -8.99 11.99 -0.48
N TRP A 282 -8.11 11.58 0.45
CA TRP A 282 -6.66 11.73 0.28
C TRP A 282 -6.11 10.95 -0.93
N VAL A 283 -6.56 9.70 -1.12
CA VAL A 283 -6.14 8.89 -2.26
C VAL A 283 -6.67 9.48 -3.58
N ALA A 284 -7.91 9.96 -3.61
CA ALA A 284 -8.51 10.60 -4.79
C ALA A 284 -7.76 11.88 -5.19
N ASP A 285 -7.43 12.73 -4.21
CA ASP A 285 -6.62 13.93 -4.43
C ASP A 285 -5.25 13.59 -5.01
N PHE A 286 -4.59 12.56 -4.47
CA PHE A 286 -3.29 12.09 -4.94
C PHE A 286 -3.34 11.55 -6.38
N LEU A 287 -4.37 10.77 -6.71
CA LEU A 287 -4.55 10.18 -8.05
C LEU A 287 -5.22 11.11 -9.05
N ALA A 288 -5.74 12.27 -8.61
CA ALA A 288 -6.58 13.20 -9.37
C ALA A 288 -7.85 12.52 -9.94
N LEU A 289 -8.51 11.71 -9.11
CA LEU A 289 -9.74 10.97 -9.40
C LEU A 289 -10.93 11.57 -8.65
N ASP A 290 -12.15 11.14 -9.01
CA ASP A 290 -13.35 11.43 -8.22
C ASP A 290 -13.35 10.59 -6.91
N VAL A 291 -13.71 11.21 -5.81
CA VAL A 291 -13.71 10.56 -4.49
C VAL A 291 -14.70 9.39 -4.44
N GLU A 292 -15.83 9.48 -5.13
CA GLU A 292 -16.82 8.39 -5.14
C GLU A 292 -16.27 7.14 -5.84
N ASP A 293 -15.47 7.29 -6.90
CA ASP A 293 -14.83 6.17 -7.60
C ASP A 293 -13.81 5.45 -6.71
N VAL A 294 -13.10 6.22 -5.87
CA VAL A 294 -12.14 5.67 -4.90
C VAL A 294 -12.85 5.04 -3.70
N LEU A 295 -13.94 5.66 -3.23
CA LEU A 295 -14.73 5.17 -2.10
C LEU A 295 -15.42 3.82 -2.40
N ILE A 296 -15.79 3.56 -3.66
CA ILE A 296 -16.30 2.24 -4.08
C ILE A 296 -15.23 1.17 -3.85
N GLN A 297 -13.96 1.46 -4.16
CA GLN A 297 -12.84 0.55 -3.91
C GLN A 297 -12.64 0.32 -2.40
N ALA A 298 -12.66 1.38 -1.60
CA ALA A 298 -12.54 1.28 -0.15
C ALA A 298 -13.61 0.39 0.48
N ARG A 299 -14.82 0.41 -0.05
CA ARG A 299 -15.96 -0.37 0.48
C ARG A 299 -16.05 -1.80 -0.02
N GLY A 300 -15.42 -2.14 -1.13
CA GLY A 300 -15.66 -3.41 -1.80
C GLY A 300 -14.44 -4.25 -2.18
N ASP A 301 -13.26 -3.66 -2.21
CA ASP A 301 -12.11 -4.32 -2.86
C ASP A 301 -11.27 -5.15 -1.89
N ALA A 302 -11.51 -5.10 -0.58
CA ALA A 302 -10.72 -5.89 0.36
C ALA A 302 -11.38 -6.05 1.74
N ASP A 303 -10.90 -7.04 2.49
CA ASP A 303 -10.95 -7.06 3.93
C ASP A 303 -9.70 -6.29 4.43
N TRP A 304 -9.92 -5.03 4.81
CA TRP A 304 -8.87 -4.15 5.29
C TRP A 304 -8.49 -4.54 6.71
N LEU A 305 -7.22 -4.90 6.91
CA LEU A 305 -6.72 -5.34 8.20
C LEU A 305 -6.08 -4.16 8.95
N THR A 306 -6.43 -4.01 10.22
CA THR A 306 -5.68 -3.14 11.13
C THR A 306 -4.27 -3.68 11.36
N GLY A 307 -3.32 -2.82 11.71
CA GLY A 307 -1.97 -3.24 12.11
C GLY A 307 -2.02 -4.22 13.30
N LYS A 308 -2.96 -4.00 14.23
CA LYS A 308 -3.18 -4.89 15.39
C LYS A 308 -3.69 -6.27 14.99
N GLU A 309 -4.59 -6.37 14.01
CA GLU A 309 -5.06 -7.65 13.49
C GLU A 309 -3.95 -8.42 12.80
N VAL A 310 -3.11 -7.74 12.01
CA VAL A 310 -1.92 -8.37 11.39
C VAL A 310 -0.97 -8.91 12.45
N LEU A 311 -0.65 -8.12 13.48
CA LEU A 311 0.23 -8.54 14.58
C LEU A 311 -0.36 -9.72 15.37
N ALA A 312 -1.66 -9.66 15.70
CA ALA A 312 -2.35 -10.76 16.38
C ALA A 312 -2.36 -12.03 15.53
N GLY A 313 -2.59 -11.90 14.20
CA GLY A 313 -2.59 -13.02 13.27
C GLY A 313 -1.21 -13.66 13.06
N ILE A 314 -0.13 -12.88 13.23
CA ILE A 314 1.24 -13.43 13.25
C ILE A 314 1.50 -14.21 14.55
N ASP A 315 0.97 -13.72 15.66
CA ASP A 315 1.20 -14.38 16.97
C ASP A 315 0.39 -15.67 17.14
N ASP A 316 -0.80 -15.74 16.56
CA ASP A 316 -1.66 -16.95 16.64
C ASP A 316 -1.52 -17.90 15.44
N GLY A 317 -0.73 -17.53 14.41
CA GLY A 317 -0.46 -18.34 13.23
C GLY A 317 -1.48 -18.17 12.10
N THR A 318 -2.47 -17.29 12.22
CA THR A 318 -3.47 -17.02 11.16
C THR A 318 -2.82 -16.49 9.89
N VAL A 319 -1.87 -15.55 10.03
CA VAL A 319 -1.16 -14.97 8.87
C VAL A 319 -0.27 -16.01 8.18
N ASP A 320 0.39 -16.89 8.96
CA ASP A 320 1.12 -18.05 8.39
C ASP A 320 0.19 -18.92 7.56
N GLY A 321 -0.99 -19.26 8.10
CA GLY A 321 -2.00 -20.05 7.41
C GLY A 321 -2.47 -19.42 6.09
N TYR A 322 -2.56 -18.10 6.01
CA TYR A 322 -2.90 -17.40 4.77
C TYR A 322 -1.83 -17.61 3.70
N TYR A 323 -0.54 -17.44 4.02
CA TYR A 323 0.55 -17.65 3.07
C TYR A 323 0.75 -19.12 2.72
N GLU A 324 0.51 -20.06 3.65
CA GLU A 324 0.52 -21.50 3.36
C GLU A 324 -0.60 -21.86 2.35
N LEU A 325 -1.83 -21.39 2.58
CA LEU A 325 -2.94 -21.59 1.65
C LEU A 325 -2.61 -21.01 0.27
N GLN A 326 -1.99 -19.83 0.22
CA GLN A 326 -1.56 -19.21 -1.04
C GLN A 326 -0.53 -20.07 -1.77
N GLN A 327 0.47 -20.66 -1.09
CA GLN A 327 1.40 -21.59 -1.71
C GLN A 327 0.71 -22.85 -2.26
N GLU A 328 -0.27 -23.43 -1.52
CA GLU A 328 -1.07 -24.56 -2.02
C GLU A 328 -1.81 -24.21 -3.33
N MET A 329 -2.36 -23.00 -3.39
CA MET A 329 -3.00 -22.50 -4.61
C MET A 329 -2.01 -22.32 -5.75
N MET A 330 -0.81 -21.78 -5.49
CA MET A 330 0.23 -21.63 -6.50
C MET A 330 0.67 -22.98 -7.07
N VAL A 331 0.73 -24.02 -6.24
CA VAL A 331 0.98 -25.40 -6.70
C VAL A 331 -0.18 -25.94 -7.53
N SER A 332 -1.39 -25.81 -7.05
CA SER A 332 -2.58 -26.32 -7.72
C SER A 332 -2.82 -25.69 -9.09
N SER A 333 -2.47 -24.41 -9.24
CA SER A 333 -2.55 -23.66 -10.50
C SER A 333 -1.33 -23.90 -11.43
N GLY A 334 -0.24 -24.52 -10.90
CA GLY A 334 1.01 -24.70 -11.62
C GLY A 334 1.89 -23.44 -11.68
N ALA A 335 1.57 -22.41 -10.88
CA ALA A 335 2.40 -21.20 -10.78
C ALA A 335 3.76 -21.46 -10.13
N ILE A 336 3.82 -22.42 -9.20
CA ILE A 336 5.03 -23.04 -8.66
C ILE A 336 4.86 -24.56 -8.65
N THR A 337 5.99 -25.28 -8.49
CA THR A 337 5.97 -26.75 -8.30
C THR A 337 6.04 -27.09 -6.81
N GLU A 338 5.65 -28.33 -6.44
CA GLU A 338 5.66 -28.78 -5.05
C GLU A 338 7.05 -28.68 -4.39
N ASP A 339 8.12 -28.88 -5.15
CA ASP A 339 9.50 -28.76 -4.67
C ASP A 339 9.98 -27.31 -4.53
N GLN A 340 9.22 -26.34 -5.00
CA GLN A 340 9.47 -24.92 -4.81
C GLN A 340 8.78 -24.34 -3.56
N LYS A 341 7.89 -25.11 -2.91
CA LYS A 341 7.33 -24.70 -1.62
C LYS A 341 8.42 -24.59 -0.58
N CYS A 342 8.32 -23.57 0.25
CA CYS A 342 9.24 -23.32 1.34
C CYS A 342 8.48 -22.88 2.61
N PRO A 343 9.09 -22.95 3.80
CA PRO A 343 8.51 -22.35 5.00
C PRO A 343 8.15 -20.88 4.77
N VAL A 344 7.02 -20.42 5.27
CA VAL A 344 6.57 -19.02 5.13
C VAL A 344 7.63 -18.05 5.68
N SER A 345 8.29 -18.43 6.78
CA SER A 345 9.37 -17.64 7.40
C SER A 345 10.61 -17.44 6.51
N ASP A 346 10.74 -18.16 5.38
CA ASP A 346 11.86 -17.98 4.47
C ASP A 346 11.70 -16.75 3.57
N TYR A 347 10.45 -16.27 3.39
CA TYR A 347 10.15 -15.11 2.55
C TYR A 347 9.27 -14.04 3.23
N VAL A 348 8.67 -14.33 4.40
CA VAL A 348 7.95 -13.35 5.24
C VAL A 348 8.79 -13.04 6.47
N ILE A 349 9.25 -11.80 6.58
CA ILE A 349 10.21 -11.37 7.61
C ILE A 349 9.49 -10.86 8.85
N TYR A 350 9.03 -11.80 9.68
CA TYR A 350 8.22 -11.50 10.87
C TYR A 350 8.92 -10.63 11.90
N ASP A 351 10.23 -10.69 12.03
CA ASP A 351 10.98 -9.91 13.00
C ASP A 351 10.79 -8.39 12.77
N ILE A 352 10.80 -7.94 11.51
CA ILE A 352 10.53 -6.55 11.14
C ILE A 352 9.14 -6.13 11.57
N ILE A 353 8.13 -6.96 11.28
CA ILE A 353 6.72 -6.64 11.56
C ILE A 353 6.47 -6.59 13.06
N LYS A 354 7.02 -7.56 13.82
CA LYS A 354 6.88 -7.62 15.29
C LYS A 354 7.60 -6.47 15.98
N GLU A 355 8.80 -6.12 15.52
CA GLU A 355 9.53 -4.97 16.03
C GLU A 355 8.81 -3.66 15.73
N ALA A 356 8.26 -3.53 14.53
CA ALA A 356 7.45 -2.39 14.11
C ALA A 356 6.17 -2.24 14.94
N GLY A 357 5.60 -3.33 15.42
CA GLY A 357 4.37 -3.34 16.21
C GLY A 357 4.48 -2.74 17.62
N ASN A 358 5.67 -2.32 18.03
CA ASN A 358 5.88 -1.63 19.31
C ASN A 358 5.70 -0.10 19.12
N TYR A 359 4.44 0.37 18.92
CA TYR A 359 4.08 1.80 18.78
C TYR A 359 2.96 2.23 19.72
#